data_4a14d43ca72a59bd27a46231ab651cec
#
_entry.id   4a14d43ca72a59bd27a46231ab651cec
#
_cell.length_a   1.000
_cell.length_b   1.000
_cell.length_c   1.000
_cell.angle_alpha   90.00
_cell.angle_beta   90.00
_cell.angle_gamma   90.00
#
_symmetry.space_group_name_H-M   'P 1'
#
loop_
_entity.id
_entity.type
_entity.pdbx_description
1 polymer ?
#
loop_
_entity_poly.entity_id
_entity_poly.type
_entity_poly.pdbx_seq_one_letter_code
_entity_poly.pdbx_strand_id
1 'polypeptide(L)'
;MPHFTKQCIFFLMILSPVLTNALIEEIEVLVFLPQNNSFLFSYARVAPAIRYAQQKLKANGGKYSGFHFNIQFENSEWANDALFTLVDRFCGQKPDLILGPVREYEAAGVARLASHWKIPVISAGALATGFGNKNTEYSHLTRIAPSYVKMAETFTAIFEHFKWRSALLVYEDDKEERNCYFTLEGVYHLMADHDIKTYTISDEHPSYIEDILQSIYDFEVVIMCIEADKIREIMLAAHRQHLTGGNRMFFNVELFNTSSYGNGSWKRGDEYDNDARQAYASLNTVTLLRTVKPEFENFSIEMTQTVVGTGLYDCKDCGNVNMFVEGFHDAMLLYAIALHDAMKNGYSKKNGTEITSRMWNRTFEGIAGQVSMDINGDRNGDFSLMAMTNVEAGTYEVVANYFGVNRTFRLLPTFNYEQFTLKGRHGIHSKLPEKSCGLGVSALTGVIVGGVLGAVMLIAFYFFRKNYRITIQRRTRGGEHDSGKHRQLREDSIRSNFSAA
;
A
#
# COMPACT_ATOMS: atom_id res chain seq x y z
N MET A 1 22.96 78.76 20.86
CA MET A 1 22.98 77.64 19.92
C MET A 1 22.72 76.33 20.61
N PRO A 2 21.52 76.03 21.11
CA PRO A 2 21.14 74.65 21.47
C PRO A 2 19.88 74.17 20.83
N HIS A 3 19.25 74.85 19.84
CA HIS A 3 18.01 74.42 19.21
C HIS A 3 18.18 73.64 17.91
N PHE A 4 19.38 73.68 17.30
CA PHE A 4 19.61 73.01 16.02
C PHE A 4 19.93 71.49 16.16
N THR A 5 20.44 71.07 17.29
CA THR A 5 20.82 69.65 17.51
C THR A 5 19.62 68.73 17.86
N LYS A 6 18.53 69.26 18.39
CA LYS A 6 17.36 68.49 18.73
C LYS A 6 16.48 68.21 17.52
N GLN A 7 16.45 69.04 16.50
CA GLN A 7 15.68 68.78 15.26
C GLN A 7 16.32 67.78 14.32
N CYS A 8 17.65 67.67 14.27
CA CYS A 8 18.33 66.66 13.46
C CYS A 8 18.19 65.25 14.03
N ILE A 9 18.06 65.05 15.33
CA ILE A 9 17.87 63.73 15.95
C ILE A 9 16.43 63.26 15.76
N PHE A 10 15.45 64.18 15.75
CA PHE A 10 14.06 63.84 15.48
C PHE A 10 13.80 63.48 13.99
N PHE A 11 14.52 64.10 13.06
CA PHE A 11 14.45 63.79 11.64
C PHE A 11 15.16 62.48 11.26
N LEU A 12 16.21 62.09 11.99
CA LEU A 12 16.89 60.81 11.83
C LEU A 12 16.10 59.64 12.41
N MET A 13 15.20 59.86 13.37
CA MET A 13 14.29 58.83 13.86
C MET A 13 13.02 58.63 13.00
N ILE A 14 12.67 59.60 12.14
CA ILE A 14 11.52 59.50 11.24
C ILE A 14 11.93 58.92 9.87
N LEU A 15 13.20 58.87 9.54
CA LEU A 15 13.78 58.40 8.29
C LEU A 15 14.55 57.06 8.42
N SER A 16 14.37 56.29 9.50
CA SER A 16 14.57 54.87 9.41
C SER A 16 13.27 54.26 8.87
N PRO A 17 13.12 54.05 7.53
CA PRO A 17 12.25 53.01 7.11
C PRO A 17 12.85 51.78 7.81
N VAL A 18 12.09 51.19 8.69
CA VAL A 18 12.28 49.81 9.05
C VAL A 18 12.14 49.07 7.72
N LEU A 19 13.27 49.01 6.99
CA LEU A 19 13.50 47.94 6.05
C LEU A 19 13.52 46.68 6.92
N THR A 20 12.34 46.21 7.28
CA THR A 20 12.11 44.80 7.52
C THR A 20 12.41 44.15 6.19
N ASN A 21 13.71 43.98 5.87
CA ASN A 21 14.09 42.90 4.99
C ASN A 21 13.45 41.66 5.62
N ALA A 22 12.34 41.22 5.08
CA ALA A 22 11.78 39.94 5.44
C ALA A 22 12.94 38.98 5.28
N LEU A 23 13.46 38.47 6.41
CA LEU A 23 14.56 37.52 6.41
C LEU A 23 14.05 36.35 5.58
N ILE A 24 14.66 36.14 4.43
CA ILE A 24 14.38 34.98 3.59
C ILE A 24 14.92 33.76 4.34
N GLU A 25 14.07 32.84 4.69
CA GLU A 25 14.46 31.60 5.33
C GLU A 25 14.81 30.55 4.26
N GLU A 26 16.08 30.18 4.19
CA GLU A 26 16.59 29.14 3.29
C GLU A 26 16.26 27.78 3.87
N ILE A 27 15.60 26.91 3.10
CA ILE A 27 15.11 25.60 3.54
C ILE A 27 15.71 24.53 2.61
N GLU A 28 16.48 23.62 3.20
CA GLU A 28 17.10 22.51 2.47
C GLU A 28 16.15 21.34 2.37
N VAL A 29 15.74 21.01 1.14
CA VAL A 29 14.80 19.94 0.83
C VAL A 29 15.50 18.86 0.04
N LEU A 30 15.51 17.65 0.58
CA LEU A 30 16.03 16.45 -0.06
C LEU A 30 14.86 15.61 -0.57
N VAL A 31 14.84 15.29 -1.87
CA VAL A 31 13.74 14.57 -2.53
C VAL A 31 14.26 13.27 -3.10
N PHE A 32 13.70 12.16 -2.67
CA PHE A 32 14.03 10.84 -3.16
C PHE A 32 12.98 10.35 -4.16
N LEU A 33 13.37 10.19 -5.44
CA LEU A 33 12.53 9.71 -6.53
C LEU A 33 13.34 8.78 -7.43
N PRO A 34 12.76 7.66 -7.93
CA PRO A 34 13.42 6.81 -8.91
C PRO A 34 13.53 7.51 -10.26
N GLN A 35 14.59 7.20 -11.01
CA GLN A 35 14.77 7.70 -12.38
C GLN A 35 14.00 6.88 -13.42
N ASN A 36 13.74 5.62 -13.12
CA ASN A 36 13.04 4.71 -14.02
C ASN A 36 11.56 5.13 -14.19
N ASN A 37 11.17 5.43 -15.44
CA ASN A 37 9.84 5.93 -15.77
C ASN A 37 8.72 4.86 -15.75
N SER A 38 9.07 3.59 -15.51
CA SER A 38 8.06 2.56 -15.24
C SER A 38 7.31 2.82 -13.92
N PHE A 39 7.96 3.49 -12.96
CA PHE A 39 7.31 3.87 -11.71
C PHE A 39 6.39 5.07 -11.89
N LEU A 40 5.19 4.97 -11.30
CA LEU A 40 4.18 6.04 -11.29
C LEU A 40 4.62 7.30 -10.53
N PHE A 41 5.65 7.18 -9.73
CA PHE A 41 6.25 8.23 -8.91
C PHE A 41 7.69 8.54 -9.33
N SER A 42 8.03 8.29 -10.60
CA SER A 42 9.36 8.62 -11.13
C SER A 42 9.64 10.12 -11.07
N TYR A 43 10.93 10.45 -11.11
CA TYR A 43 11.39 11.84 -11.17
C TYR A 43 10.68 12.64 -12.26
N ALA A 44 10.56 12.07 -13.46
CA ALA A 44 9.94 12.74 -14.60
C ALA A 44 8.47 13.12 -14.34
N ARG A 45 7.74 12.31 -13.59
CA ARG A 45 6.32 12.52 -13.26
C ARG A 45 6.14 13.49 -12.11
N VAL A 46 6.95 13.37 -11.05
CA VAL A 46 6.73 14.05 -9.77
C VAL A 46 7.47 15.38 -9.65
N ALA A 47 8.71 15.47 -10.16
CA ALA A 47 9.51 16.69 -10.01
C ALA A 47 8.83 17.97 -10.56
N PRO A 48 8.08 17.94 -11.67
CA PRO A 48 7.31 19.09 -12.13
C PRO A 48 6.31 19.60 -11.10
N ALA A 49 5.60 18.71 -10.41
CA ALA A 49 4.61 19.08 -9.40
C ALA A 49 5.24 19.73 -8.16
N ILE A 50 6.38 19.22 -7.71
CA ILE A 50 7.14 19.82 -6.61
C ILE A 50 7.62 21.24 -6.98
N ARG A 51 8.13 21.41 -8.20
CA ARG A 51 8.57 22.73 -8.70
C ARG A 51 7.40 23.68 -8.87
N TYR A 52 6.26 23.20 -9.34
CA TYR A 52 5.02 23.99 -9.42
C TYR A 52 4.60 24.50 -8.02
N ALA A 53 4.56 23.61 -7.02
CA ALA A 53 4.26 23.99 -5.64
C ALA A 53 5.27 25.04 -5.12
N GLN A 54 6.56 24.83 -5.35
CA GLN A 54 7.61 25.79 -4.99
C GLN A 54 7.37 27.18 -5.60
N GLN A 55 7.02 27.25 -6.88
CA GLN A 55 6.73 28.52 -7.56
C GLN A 55 5.49 29.22 -6.98
N LYS A 56 4.44 28.47 -6.68
CA LYS A 56 3.21 28.98 -6.06
C LYS A 56 3.47 29.52 -4.64
N LEU A 57 4.28 28.81 -3.84
CA LEU A 57 4.67 29.25 -2.49
C LEU A 57 5.52 30.51 -2.51
N LYS A 58 6.35 30.70 -3.55
CA LYS A 58 7.22 31.87 -3.72
C LYS A 58 6.49 33.11 -4.25
N ALA A 59 5.22 32.99 -4.67
CA ALA A 59 4.48 34.09 -5.31
C ALA A 59 4.55 35.38 -4.44
N ASN A 60 4.90 36.49 -5.08
CA ASN A 60 5.13 37.77 -4.41
C ASN A 60 3.91 38.22 -3.60
N GLY A 61 4.12 38.58 -2.34
CA GLY A 61 3.05 39.00 -1.42
C GLY A 61 2.25 37.86 -0.82
N GLY A 62 2.58 36.61 -1.16
CA GLY A 62 1.94 35.42 -0.56
C GLY A 62 2.42 35.17 0.88
N LYS A 63 1.61 34.46 1.64
CA LYS A 63 1.87 34.11 3.06
C LYS A 63 3.23 33.43 3.28
N TYR A 64 3.75 32.72 2.28
CA TYR A 64 4.96 31.91 2.34
C TYR A 64 6.12 32.46 1.50
N SER A 65 6.00 33.70 1.00
CA SER A 65 7.00 34.34 0.12
C SER A 65 8.37 34.57 0.82
N GLY A 66 8.42 34.50 2.15
CA GLY A 66 9.66 34.54 2.93
C GLY A 66 10.44 33.21 2.96
N PHE A 67 9.92 32.14 2.37
CA PHE A 67 10.58 30.84 2.32
C PHE A 67 11.26 30.61 0.96
N HIS A 68 12.54 30.23 1.00
CA HIS A 68 13.29 29.82 -0.17
C HIS A 68 13.66 28.34 -0.05
N PHE A 69 13.04 27.50 -0.87
CA PHE A 69 13.26 26.05 -0.86
C PHE A 69 14.40 25.67 -1.81
N ASN A 70 15.50 25.19 -1.27
CA ASN A 70 16.63 24.62 -2.01
C ASN A 70 16.37 23.13 -2.21
N ILE A 71 15.83 22.75 -3.38
CA ILE A 71 15.38 21.40 -3.66
C ILE A 71 16.46 20.62 -4.38
N GLN A 72 16.91 19.52 -3.77
CA GLN A 72 17.86 18.58 -4.33
C GLN A 72 17.15 17.23 -4.55
N PHE A 73 17.27 16.69 -5.77
CA PHE A 73 16.67 15.40 -6.15
C PHE A 73 17.74 14.33 -6.19
N GLU A 74 17.47 13.22 -5.53
CA GLU A 74 18.33 12.04 -5.47
C GLU A 74 17.59 10.81 -5.95
N ASN A 75 18.32 9.88 -6.57
CA ASN A 75 17.75 8.62 -7.02
C ASN A 75 17.44 7.70 -5.85
N SER A 76 16.28 7.07 -5.87
CA SER A 76 15.84 6.07 -4.89
C SER A 76 15.38 4.77 -5.55
N GLU A 77 16.05 4.37 -6.62
CA GLU A 77 15.69 3.14 -7.33
C GLU A 77 16.00 1.87 -6.52
N TRP A 78 17.01 1.94 -5.66
CA TRP A 78 17.42 0.84 -4.80
C TRP A 78 17.35 1.23 -3.32
N ALA A 79 16.85 0.33 -2.47
CA ALA A 79 16.60 0.59 -1.06
C ALA A 79 17.81 1.16 -0.29
N ASN A 80 19.00 0.62 -0.55
CA ASN A 80 20.21 1.04 0.13
C ASN A 80 20.75 2.39 -0.36
N ASP A 81 20.55 2.72 -1.64
CA ASP A 81 21.07 3.96 -2.22
C ASP A 81 20.45 5.18 -1.56
N ALA A 82 19.13 5.18 -1.36
CA ALA A 82 18.44 6.26 -0.67
C ALA A 82 18.97 6.44 0.77
N LEU A 83 19.20 5.33 1.47
CA LEU A 83 19.71 5.36 2.84
C LEU A 83 21.15 5.89 2.89
N PHE A 84 22.04 5.41 2.04
CA PHE A 84 23.43 5.85 1.98
C PHE A 84 23.55 7.32 1.57
N THR A 85 22.80 7.73 0.55
CA THR A 85 22.72 9.14 0.15
C THR A 85 22.27 10.04 1.30
N LEU A 86 21.27 9.60 2.08
CA LEU A 86 20.83 10.37 3.25
C LEU A 86 21.94 10.51 4.30
N VAL A 87 22.71 9.45 4.57
CA VAL A 87 23.84 9.49 5.51
C VAL A 87 24.91 10.45 5.03
N ASP A 88 25.31 10.38 3.76
CA ASP A 88 26.33 11.25 3.16
C ASP A 88 25.90 12.73 3.20
N ARG A 89 24.63 13.01 2.89
CA ARG A 89 24.07 14.37 2.96
C ARG A 89 24.03 14.90 4.39
N PHE A 90 23.71 14.05 5.36
CA PHE A 90 23.69 14.45 6.77
C PHE A 90 25.07 14.85 7.29
N CYS A 91 26.14 14.19 6.84
CA CYS A 91 27.52 14.54 7.19
C CYS A 91 27.96 15.89 6.59
N GLY A 92 27.35 16.33 5.49
CA GLY A 92 27.60 17.63 4.86
C GLY A 92 26.60 18.68 5.34
N GLN A 93 25.51 18.83 4.63
CA GLN A 93 24.44 19.79 4.93
C GLN A 93 23.14 19.05 5.29
N LYS A 94 22.79 19.09 6.58
CA LYS A 94 21.59 18.44 7.11
C LYS A 94 20.32 19.02 6.44
N PRO A 95 19.47 18.21 5.81
CA PRO A 95 18.21 18.68 5.26
C PRO A 95 17.25 19.14 6.36
N ASP A 96 16.39 20.12 6.03
CA ASP A 96 15.29 20.58 6.87
C ASP A 96 14.01 19.78 6.62
N LEU A 97 13.88 19.20 5.42
CA LEU A 97 12.76 18.39 4.97
C LEU A 97 13.26 17.27 4.05
N ILE A 98 12.68 16.09 4.20
CA ILE A 98 12.83 14.98 3.27
C ILE A 98 11.47 14.71 2.62
N LEU A 99 11.42 14.61 1.28
CA LEU A 99 10.27 14.18 0.51
C LEU A 99 10.54 12.79 -0.08
N GLY A 100 9.65 11.85 0.18
CA GLY A 100 9.84 10.44 -0.16
C GLY A 100 10.81 9.72 0.82
N PRO A 101 11.32 8.53 0.42
CA PRO A 101 10.94 7.73 -0.74
C PRO A 101 9.48 7.27 -0.73
N VAL A 102 9.02 6.70 -1.85
CA VAL A 102 7.65 6.21 -1.99
C VAL A 102 7.55 4.73 -1.65
N ARG A 103 8.46 3.90 -2.18
CA ARG A 103 8.46 2.45 -1.98
C ARG A 103 8.71 2.08 -0.52
N GLU A 104 8.12 0.98 -0.10
CA GLU A 104 8.08 0.54 1.30
C GLU A 104 9.49 0.33 1.89
N TYR A 105 10.34 -0.38 1.18
CA TYR A 105 11.66 -0.76 1.68
C TYR A 105 12.62 0.44 1.75
N GLU A 106 12.61 1.32 0.75
CA GLU A 106 13.40 2.54 0.74
C GLU A 106 12.92 3.52 1.83
N ALA A 107 11.60 3.66 1.95
CA ALA A 107 11.01 4.55 2.95
C ALA A 107 11.29 4.08 4.38
N ALA A 108 11.33 2.77 4.63
CA ALA A 108 11.55 2.22 5.96
C ALA A 108 12.91 2.65 6.54
N GLY A 109 13.99 2.51 5.76
CA GLY A 109 15.34 2.90 6.17
C GLY A 109 15.47 4.42 6.38
N VAL A 110 15.03 5.19 5.39
CA VAL A 110 15.12 6.66 5.40
C VAL A 110 14.29 7.26 6.54
N ALA A 111 13.05 6.80 6.73
CA ALA A 111 12.15 7.35 7.73
C ALA A 111 12.60 7.03 9.18
N ARG A 112 13.16 5.83 9.43
CA ARG A 112 13.74 5.47 10.73
C ARG A 112 14.93 6.39 11.08
N LEU A 113 15.84 6.54 10.12
CA LEU A 113 17.04 7.36 10.33
C LEU A 113 16.68 8.85 10.50
N ALA A 114 15.79 9.36 9.67
CA ALA A 114 15.27 10.71 9.77
C ALA A 114 14.54 10.97 11.11
N SER A 115 13.74 9.99 11.58
CA SER A 115 13.08 10.06 12.88
C SER A 115 14.09 10.13 14.03
N HIS A 116 15.17 9.34 13.97
CA HIS A 116 16.29 9.43 14.94
C HIS A 116 16.93 10.81 14.96
N TRP A 117 17.10 11.43 13.80
CA TRP A 117 17.69 12.78 13.66
C TRP A 117 16.69 13.92 13.82
N LYS A 118 15.41 13.59 14.02
CA LYS A 118 14.32 14.56 14.15
C LYS A 118 14.16 15.44 12.91
N ILE A 119 14.27 14.83 11.72
CA ILE A 119 14.04 15.49 10.44
C ILE A 119 12.64 15.11 9.96
N PRO A 120 11.78 16.08 9.60
CA PRO A 120 10.48 15.79 9.01
C PRO A 120 10.62 15.04 7.69
N VAL A 121 9.87 13.97 7.53
CA VAL A 121 9.73 13.21 6.28
C VAL A 121 8.28 13.25 5.85
N ILE A 122 8.02 13.58 4.60
CA ILE A 122 6.70 13.49 4.00
C ILE A 122 6.79 12.55 2.80
N SER A 123 6.02 11.47 2.82
CA SER A 123 5.94 10.54 1.70
C SER A 123 4.53 10.49 1.14
N ALA A 124 4.42 10.47 -0.19
CA ALA A 124 3.19 10.12 -0.89
C ALA A 124 3.02 8.59 -1.05
N GLY A 125 3.95 7.83 -0.46
CA GLY A 125 3.95 6.38 -0.34
C GLY A 125 4.11 5.94 1.11
N ALA A 126 4.90 4.88 1.33
CA ALA A 126 5.05 4.24 2.63
C ALA A 126 3.67 3.83 3.20
N LEU A 127 2.87 3.14 2.37
CA LEU A 127 1.44 2.91 2.63
C LEU A 127 1.20 1.70 3.53
N ALA A 128 2.20 0.83 3.72
CA ALA A 128 2.11 -0.38 4.53
C ALA A 128 1.74 -0.10 6.00
N THR A 129 1.14 -1.09 6.65
CA THR A 129 0.66 -1.01 8.03
C THR A 129 1.76 -0.70 9.03
N GLY A 130 2.97 -1.25 8.82
CA GLY A 130 4.12 -1.07 9.70
C GLY A 130 4.52 0.38 9.94
N PHE A 131 4.31 1.29 8.97
CA PHE A 131 4.58 2.72 9.12
C PHE A 131 3.62 3.46 10.07
N GLY A 132 2.58 2.77 10.57
CA GLY A 132 1.73 3.26 11.65
C GLY A 132 2.42 3.36 13.01
N ASN A 133 3.61 2.77 13.18
CA ASN A 133 4.36 2.82 14.45
C ASN A 133 5.06 4.18 14.67
N LYS A 134 4.25 5.23 14.91
CA LYS A 134 4.72 6.61 15.06
C LYS A 134 5.37 6.90 16.42
N ASN A 135 5.11 6.07 17.42
CA ASN A 135 5.62 6.31 18.76
C ASN A 135 7.11 5.98 18.91
N THR A 136 7.66 5.13 18.05
CA THR A 136 9.04 4.66 18.13
C THR A 136 9.82 4.90 16.85
N GLU A 137 9.51 4.15 15.77
CA GLU A 137 10.35 4.07 14.59
C GLU A 137 10.11 5.21 13.59
N TYR A 138 8.86 5.65 13.44
CA TYR A 138 8.44 6.57 12.38
C TYR A 138 7.86 7.88 12.92
N SER A 139 8.42 8.39 14.03
CA SER A 139 7.90 9.55 14.76
C SER A 139 7.91 10.86 13.98
N HIS A 140 8.67 10.93 12.88
CA HIS A 140 8.76 12.12 12.03
C HIS A 140 8.29 11.86 10.60
N LEU A 141 7.62 10.73 10.36
CA LEU A 141 7.03 10.38 9.06
C LEU A 141 5.58 10.84 8.98
N THR A 142 5.27 11.67 8.00
CA THR A 142 3.92 12.07 7.58
C THR A 142 3.58 11.41 6.26
N ARG A 143 2.43 10.70 6.15
CA ARG A 143 1.96 10.07 4.91
C ARG A 143 0.88 10.92 4.29
N ILE A 144 1.22 11.61 3.19
CA ILE A 144 0.31 12.53 2.49
C ILE A 144 -0.64 11.81 1.52
N ALA A 145 -0.43 10.51 1.28
CA ALA A 145 -1.36 9.64 0.57
C ALA A 145 -2.06 8.69 1.56
N PRO A 146 -3.29 8.25 1.27
CA PRO A 146 -4.00 7.32 2.13
C PRO A 146 -3.29 5.98 2.22
N SER A 147 -3.03 5.50 3.44
CA SER A 147 -2.38 4.22 3.68
C SER A 147 -3.30 3.03 3.37
N TYR A 148 -2.74 1.83 3.26
CA TYR A 148 -3.52 0.61 3.05
C TYR A 148 -4.48 0.33 4.22
N VAL A 149 -4.15 0.76 5.44
CA VAL A 149 -5.10 0.72 6.58
C VAL A 149 -6.30 1.63 6.32
N LYS A 150 -6.07 2.84 5.79
CA LYS A 150 -7.17 3.77 5.44
C LYS A 150 -8.06 3.21 4.33
N MET A 151 -7.48 2.52 3.36
CA MET A 151 -8.25 1.79 2.34
C MET A 151 -9.04 0.63 2.97
N ALA A 152 -8.44 -0.13 3.89
CA ALA A 152 -9.08 -1.24 4.57
C ALA A 152 -10.28 -0.80 5.44
N GLU A 153 -10.30 0.43 5.98
CA GLU A 153 -11.47 1.00 6.67
C GLU A 153 -12.72 0.99 5.76
N THR A 154 -12.53 1.13 4.44
CA THR A 154 -13.64 1.04 3.47
C THR A 154 -14.24 -0.37 3.43
N PHE A 155 -13.41 -1.40 3.43
CA PHE A 155 -13.89 -2.79 3.49
C PHE A 155 -14.60 -3.09 4.80
N THR A 156 -14.07 -2.62 5.93
CA THR A 156 -14.75 -2.75 7.23
C THR A 156 -16.14 -2.12 7.17
N ALA A 157 -16.27 -0.91 6.64
CA ALA A 157 -17.56 -0.24 6.52
C ALA A 157 -18.53 -0.96 5.56
N ILE A 158 -18.04 -1.53 4.45
CA ILE A 158 -18.82 -2.36 3.53
C ILE A 158 -19.32 -3.63 4.25
N PHE A 159 -18.45 -4.34 4.95
CA PHE A 159 -18.79 -5.57 5.67
C PHE A 159 -19.81 -5.33 6.77
N GLU A 160 -19.65 -4.26 7.54
CA GLU A 160 -20.61 -3.84 8.57
C GLU A 160 -21.98 -3.51 7.95
N HIS A 161 -21.99 -2.79 6.83
CA HIS A 161 -23.21 -2.39 6.14
C HIS A 161 -24.01 -3.60 5.62
N PHE A 162 -23.34 -4.54 4.95
CA PHE A 162 -23.96 -5.74 4.40
C PHE A 162 -24.00 -6.92 5.36
N LYS A 163 -23.39 -6.78 6.55
CA LYS A 163 -23.29 -7.80 7.60
C LYS A 163 -22.60 -9.08 7.11
N TRP A 164 -21.60 -8.95 6.26
CA TRP A 164 -20.74 -10.06 5.85
C TRP A 164 -19.74 -10.40 6.96
N ARG A 165 -19.31 -11.67 7.02
CA ARG A 165 -18.49 -12.18 8.14
C ARG A 165 -17.22 -12.87 7.68
N SER A 166 -17.13 -13.28 6.41
CA SER A 166 -16.00 -14.05 5.92
C SER A 166 -15.48 -13.53 4.58
N ALA A 167 -14.17 -13.55 4.42
CA ALA A 167 -13.52 -13.19 3.15
C ALA A 167 -12.30 -14.05 2.83
N LEU A 168 -12.14 -14.34 1.54
CA LEU A 168 -10.91 -14.85 0.96
C LEU A 168 -10.14 -13.69 0.35
N LEU A 169 -8.90 -13.45 0.81
CA LEU A 169 -7.99 -12.47 0.26
C LEU A 169 -7.04 -13.16 -0.72
N VAL A 170 -7.09 -12.76 -2.00
CA VAL A 170 -6.26 -13.33 -3.06
C VAL A 170 -5.28 -12.28 -3.55
N TYR A 171 -3.99 -12.57 -3.47
CA TYR A 171 -2.96 -11.64 -3.93
C TYR A 171 -1.81 -12.35 -4.65
N GLU A 172 -1.13 -11.57 -5.47
CA GLU A 172 0.12 -11.93 -6.11
C GLU A 172 1.27 -11.24 -5.36
N ASP A 173 2.29 -12.01 -5.02
CA ASP A 173 3.49 -11.48 -4.35
C ASP A 173 4.63 -11.40 -5.38
N ASP A 174 4.88 -10.21 -5.90
CA ASP A 174 5.95 -9.95 -6.87
C ASP A 174 7.36 -10.03 -6.28
N LYS A 175 7.46 -10.18 -4.95
CA LYS A 175 8.72 -10.28 -4.17
C LYS A 175 9.63 -9.05 -4.24
N GLU A 176 9.33 -8.08 -5.09
CA GLU A 176 10.11 -6.85 -5.24
C GLU A 176 9.44 -5.67 -4.54
N GLU A 177 8.29 -5.24 -5.03
CA GLU A 177 7.53 -4.13 -4.46
C GLU A 177 6.49 -4.60 -3.45
N ARG A 178 5.94 -5.79 -3.65
CA ARG A 178 4.95 -6.44 -2.80
C ARG A 178 3.70 -5.60 -2.58
N ASN A 179 3.32 -4.78 -3.55
CA ASN A 179 2.21 -3.83 -3.42
C ASN A 179 0.89 -4.52 -3.06
N CYS A 180 0.55 -5.63 -3.73
CA CYS A 180 -0.66 -6.39 -3.45
C CYS A 180 -0.62 -7.10 -2.10
N TYR A 181 0.55 -7.59 -1.69
CA TYR A 181 0.75 -8.14 -0.35
C TYR A 181 0.45 -7.08 0.73
N PHE A 182 1.08 -5.91 0.67
CA PHE A 182 0.87 -4.84 1.64
C PHE A 182 -0.56 -4.27 1.61
N THR A 183 -1.17 -4.21 0.42
CA THR A 183 -2.55 -3.79 0.26
C THR A 183 -3.51 -4.71 1.03
N LEU A 184 -3.40 -6.03 0.83
CA LEU A 184 -4.28 -6.98 1.50
C LEU A 184 -3.86 -7.30 2.94
N GLU A 185 -2.59 -7.09 3.30
CA GLU A 185 -2.16 -7.09 4.69
C GLU A 185 -2.93 -6.03 5.51
N GLY A 186 -3.14 -4.84 4.94
CA GLY A 186 -3.95 -3.79 5.57
C GLY A 186 -5.39 -4.25 5.85
N VAL A 187 -6.01 -4.95 4.89
CA VAL A 187 -7.35 -5.53 5.05
C VAL A 187 -7.35 -6.62 6.13
N TYR A 188 -6.41 -7.55 6.06
CA TYR A 188 -6.27 -8.64 7.01
C TYR A 188 -6.11 -8.13 8.45
N HIS A 189 -5.29 -7.09 8.62
CA HIS A 189 -4.99 -6.51 9.94
C HIS A 189 -6.21 -5.85 10.57
N LEU A 190 -6.98 -5.11 9.77
CA LEU A 190 -8.12 -4.34 10.28
C LEU A 190 -9.36 -5.21 10.48
N MET A 191 -9.46 -6.33 9.76
CA MET A 191 -10.61 -7.23 9.80
C MET A 191 -10.34 -8.51 10.62
N ALA A 192 -9.45 -8.45 11.61
CA ALA A 192 -9.06 -9.61 12.43
C ALA A 192 -10.23 -10.30 13.18
N ASP A 193 -11.34 -9.61 13.41
CA ASP A 193 -12.56 -10.15 14.04
C ASP A 193 -13.48 -10.91 13.05
N HIS A 194 -13.10 -10.97 11.76
CA HIS A 194 -13.81 -11.69 10.71
C HIS A 194 -13.10 -13.01 10.39
N ASP A 195 -13.81 -13.94 9.76
CA ASP A 195 -13.22 -15.17 9.23
C ASP A 195 -12.49 -14.85 7.91
N ILE A 196 -11.19 -14.59 8.02
CA ILE A 196 -10.34 -14.18 6.89
C ILE A 196 -9.30 -15.25 6.58
N LYS A 197 -9.29 -15.69 5.33
CA LYS A 197 -8.25 -16.57 4.79
C LYS A 197 -7.50 -15.86 3.68
N THR A 198 -6.20 -16.11 3.56
CA THR A 198 -5.36 -15.59 2.49
C THR A 198 -4.97 -16.69 1.51
N TYR A 199 -4.89 -16.35 0.23
CA TYR A 199 -4.34 -17.19 -0.83
C TYR A 199 -3.34 -16.37 -1.64
N THR A 200 -2.10 -16.88 -1.75
CA THR A 200 -1.04 -16.25 -2.54
C THR A 200 -0.91 -16.98 -3.86
N ILE A 201 -1.05 -16.26 -4.97
CA ILE A 201 -0.74 -16.80 -6.29
C ILE A 201 0.77 -16.82 -6.47
N SER A 202 1.29 -17.98 -6.84
CA SER A 202 2.71 -18.18 -7.16
C SER A 202 2.80 -18.80 -8.56
N ASP A 203 3.75 -18.35 -9.34
CA ASP A 203 4.03 -18.89 -10.68
C ASP A 203 4.44 -20.37 -10.67
N GLU A 204 4.82 -20.89 -9.50
CA GLU A 204 5.17 -22.29 -9.30
C GLU A 204 3.95 -23.23 -9.25
N HIS A 205 2.72 -22.69 -9.11
CA HIS A 205 1.48 -23.47 -8.97
C HIS A 205 0.51 -23.16 -10.12
N PRO A 206 0.58 -23.89 -11.24
CA PRO A 206 -0.29 -23.65 -12.41
C PRO A 206 -1.78 -23.98 -12.15
N SER A 207 -2.11 -24.66 -11.06
CA SER A 207 -3.50 -25.01 -10.67
C SER A 207 -4.14 -24.01 -9.72
N TYR A 208 -3.61 -22.79 -9.61
CA TYR A 208 -4.10 -21.78 -8.65
C TYR A 208 -5.60 -21.48 -8.81
N ILE A 209 -6.15 -21.57 -10.01
CA ILE A 209 -7.58 -21.32 -10.28
C ILE A 209 -8.45 -22.33 -9.53
N GLU A 210 -8.14 -23.62 -9.66
CA GLU A 210 -8.89 -24.70 -9.00
C GLU A 210 -8.84 -24.56 -7.47
N ASP A 211 -7.69 -24.24 -6.94
CA ASP A 211 -7.48 -24.06 -5.48
C ASP A 211 -8.26 -22.85 -4.95
N ILE A 212 -8.23 -21.73 -5.71
CA ILE A 212 -9.02 -20.53 -5.37
C ILE A 212 -10.51 -20.85 -5.43
N LEU A 213 -11.00 -21.48 -6.51
CA LEU A 213 -12.39 -21.83 -6.67
C LEU A 213 -12.87 -22.76 -5.55
N GLN A 214 -12.05 -23.72 -5.16
CA GLN A 214 -12.36 -24.60 -4.02
C GLN A 214 -12.46 -23.80 -2.72
N SER A 215 -11.57 -22.84 -2.51
CA SER A 215 -11.59 -21.98 -1.30
C SER A 215 -12.79 -21.02 -1.29
N ILE A 216 -13.24 -20.51 -2.44
CA ILE A 216 -14.37 -19.57 -2.55
C ILE A 216 -15.67 -20.11 -1.94
N TYR A 217 -15.89 -21.44 -1.96
CA TYR A 217 -17.12 -22.03 -1.41
C TYR A 217 -17.31 -21.75 0.08
N ASP A 218 -16.23 -21.54 0.83
CA ASP A 218 -16.26 -21.34 2.27
C ASP A 218 -16.49 -19.86 2.66
N PHE A 219 -16.39 -18.91 1.71
CA PHE A 219 -16.40 -17.47 2.00
C PHE A 219 -17.55 -16.74 1.30
N GLU A 220 -18.04 -15.67 1.93
CA GLU A 220 -19.07 -14.77 1.38
C GLU A 220 -18.47 -13.81 0.34
N VAL A 221 -17.25 -13.37 0.58
CA VAL A 221 -16.57 -12.32 -0.19
C VAL A 221 -15.19 -12.78 -0.63
N VAL A 222 -14.78 -12.39 -1.82
CA VAL A 222 -13.44 -12.56 -2.35
C VAL A 222 -12.86 -11.17 -2.65
N ILE A 223 -11.72 -10.84 -2.06
CA ILE A 223 -11.02 -9.57 -2.29
C ILE A 223 -9.70 -9.90 -2.98
N MET A 224 -9.52 -9.33 -4.16
CA MET A 224 -8.38 -9.60 -5.04
C MET A 224 -7.50 -8.37 -5.20
N CYS A 225 -6.18 -8.57 -5.17
CA CYS A 225 -5.17 -7.65 -5.65
C CYS A 225 -4.15 -8.45 -6.45
N ILE A 226 -4.39 -8.57 -7.75
CA ILE A 226 -3.62 -9.39 -8.69
C ILE A 226 -3.66 -8.75 -10.08
N GLU A 227 -2.87 -9.26 -11.00
CA GLU A 227 -2.89 -8.86 -12.39
C GLU A 227 -4.28 -9.02 -13.03
N ALA A 228 -4.66 -8.06 -13.89
CA ALA A 228 -6.01 -7.98 -14.48
C ALA A 228 -6.39 -9.20 -15.34
N ASP A 229 -5.42 -9.83 -16.00
CA ASP A 229 -5.68 -11.05 -16.78
C ASP A 229 -6.01 -12.23 -15.89
N LYS A 230 -5.33 -12.38 -14.77
CA LYS A 230 -5.63 -13.39 -13.74
C LYS A 230 -7.00 -13.15 -13.07
N ILE A 231 -7.38 -11.88 -12.84
CA ILE A 231 -8.74 -11.55 -12.38
C ILE A 231 -9.77 -12.07 -13.37
N ARG A 232 -9.57 -11.82 -14.67
CA ARG A 232 -10.50 -12.26 -15.71
C ARG A 232 -10.61 -13.78 -15.77
N GLU A 233 -9.52 -14.51 -15.67
CA GLU A 233 -9.49 -15.97 -15.64
C GLU A 233 -10.27 -16.52 -14.44
N ILE A 234 -10.03 -15.99 -13.25
CA ILE A 234 -10.75 -16.38 -12.02
C ILE A 234 -12.24 -16.08 -12.15
N MET A 235 -12.62 -14.90 -12.65
CA MET A 235 -14.01 -14.50 -12.80
C MET A 235 -14.75 -15.38 -13.82
N LEU A 236 -14.13 -15.71 -14.96
CA LEU A 236 -14.68 -16.65 -15.95
C LEU A 236 -14.85 -18.04 -15.36
N ALA A 237 -13.86 -18.54 -14.63
CA ALA A 237 -13.92 -19.85 -14.00
C ALA A 237 -14.99 -19.89 -12.88
N ALA A 238 -15.10 -18.84 -12.07
CA ALA A 238 -16.15 -18.70 -11.06
C ALA A 238 -17.56 -18.63 -11.70
N HIS A 239 -17.69 -17.94 -12.84
CA HIS A 239 -18.96 -17.88 -13.58
C HIS A 239 -19.40 -19.26 -14.08
N ARG A 240 -18.50 -20.04 -14.67
CA ARG A 240 -18.76 -21.41 -15.13
C ARG A 240 -19.19 -22.35 -14.01
N GLN A 241 -18.74 -22.10 -12.78
CA GLN A 241 -19.15 -22.85 -11.58
C GLN A 241 -20.33 -22.24 -10.83
N HIS A 242 -21.02 -21.27 -11.42
CA HIS A 242 -22.17 -20.57 -10.83
C HIS A 242 -21.89 -19.91 -9.47
N LEU A 243 -20.64 -19.46 -9.23
CA LEU A 243 -20.24 -18.75 -8.02
C LEU A 243 -20.53 -17.24 -8.09
N THR A 244 -20.80 -16.72 -9.29
CA THR A 244 -21.21 -15.34 -9.56
C THR A 244 -22.75 -15.18 -9.45
N GLY A 245 -23.29 -14.02 -9.85
CA GLY A 245 -24.74 -13.79 -9.88
C GLY A 245 -25.39 -13.68 -8.50
N GLY A 246 -24.67 -13.21 -7.49
CA GLY A 246 -25.15 -12.99 -6.14
C GLY A 246 -24.89 -14.19 -5.19
N ASN A 247 -24.20 -15.23 -5.63
CA ASN A 247 -23.82 -16.33 -4.75
C ASN A 247 -22.58 -16.00 -3.92
N ARG A 248 -21.67 -15.21 -4.49
CA ARG A 248 -20.48 -14.65 -3.83
C ARG A 248 -20.27 -13.23 -4.33
N MET A 249 -19.63 -12.39 -3.51
CA MET A 249 -19.20 -11.04 -3.90
C MET A 249 -17.71 -11.02 -4.16
N PHE A 250 -17.35 -10.39 -5.26
CA PHE A 250 -15.95 -10.23 -5.67
C PHE A 250 -15.58 -8.76 -5.64
N PHE A 251 -14.40 -8.48 -5.11
CA PHE A 251 -13.83 -7.15 -5.08
C PHE A 251 -12.43 -7.17 -5.69
N ASN A 252 -12.13 -6.14 -6.45
CA ASN A 252 -10.80 -5.78 -6.90
C ASN A 252 -10.39 -4.48 -6.23
N VAL A 253 -9.11 -4.34 -5.87
CA VAL A 253 -8.53 -3.10 -5.37
C VAL A 253 -7.74 -2.44 -6.48
N GLU A 254 -8.14 -1.23 -6.88
CA GLU A 254 -7.47 -0.45 -7.92
C GLU A 254 -7.23 0.99 -7.44
N LEU A 255 -6.12 1.22 -6.75
CA LEU A 255 -5.80 2.52 -6.17
C LEU A 255 -5.11 3.47 -7.16
N PHE A 256 -4.38 2.95 -8.14
CA PHE A 256 -3.44 3.73 -8.93
C PHE A 256 -3.93 4.08 -10.33
N ASN A 257 -5.06 3.53 -10.79
CA ASN A 257 -5.64 3.73 -12.13
C ASN A 257 -4.58 3.64 -13.24
N THR A 258 -3.92 2.49 -13.32
CA THR A 258 -2.80 2.31 -14.24
C THR A 258 -2.95 1.06 -15.08
N SER A 259 -2.40 1.14 -16.29
CA SER A 259 -2.17 -0.03 -17.14
C SER A 259 -1.10 -0.98 -16.58
N SER A 260 -0.45 -0.63 -15.45
CA SER A 260 0.61 -1.44 -14.84
C SER A 260 0.12 -2.83 -14.38
N TYR A 261 -1.15 -2.94 -14.00
CA TYR A 261 -1.78 -4.21 -13.64
C TYR A 261 -2.54 -4.83 -14.81
N GLY A 262 -2.29 -4.40 -16.04
CA GLY A 262 -2.95 -4.88 -17.24
C GLY A 262 -4.26 -4.15 -17.55
N ASN A 263 -4.99 -4.67 -18.56
CA ASN A 263 -6.27 -4.11 -18.95
C ASN A 263 -7.39 -4.65 -18.06
N GLY A 264 -7.88 -3.89 -17.09
CA GLY A 264 -8.97 -4.27 -16.19
C GLY A 264 -10.36 -4.47 -16.83
N SER A 265 -10.50 -4.20 -18.14
CA SER A 265 -11.76 -4.38 -18.85
C SER A 265 -12.16 -5.85 -18.99
N TRP A 266 -13.45 -6.15 -18.86
CA TRP A 266 -14.01 -7.44 -19.19
C TRP A 266 -13.88 -7.75 -20.69
N LYS A 267 -13.90 -6.71 -21.55
CA LYS A 267 -13.88 -6.81 -23.01
C LYS A 267 -12.45 -6.91 -23.54
N ARG A 268 -12.16 -8.00 -24.23
CA ARG A 268 -10.84 -8.27 -24.86
C ARG A 268 -10.94 -8.48 -26.37
N GLY A 269 -12.16 -8.61 -26.91
CA GLY A 269 -12.42 -8.92 -28.31
C GLY A 269 -12.30 -10.42 -28.62
N ASP A 270 -12.45 -11.26 -27.62
CA ASP A 270 -12.40 -12.72 -27.74
C ASP A 270 -13.80 -13.37 -27.61
N GLU A 271 -13.88 -14.69 -27.81
CA GLU A 271 -15.12 -15.46 -27.75
C GLU A 271 -15.74 -15.49 -26.33
N TYR A 272 -14.96 -15.17 -25.27
CA TYR A 272 -15.40 -15.19 -23.88
C TYR A 272 -15.95 -13.86 -23.40
N ASP A 273 -15.97 -12.82 -24.21
CA ASP A 273 -16.38 -11.48 -23.81
C ASP A 273 -17.81 -11.44 -23.22
N ASN A 274 -18.73 -12.24 -23.75
CA ASN A 274 -20.09 -12.28 -23.21
C ASN A 274 -20.14 -12.91 -21.81
N ASP A 275 -19.43 -14.01 -21.61
CA ASP A 275 -19.34 -14.68 -20.31
C ASP A 275 -18.57 -13.82 -19.30
N ALA A 276 -17.49 -13.16 -19.74
CA ALA A 276 -16.73 -12.23 -18.93
C ALA A 276 -17.59 -11.05 -18.46
N ARG A 277 -18.41 -10.47 -19.36
CA ARG A 277 -19.34 -9.39 -19.00
C ARG A 277 -20.33 -9.81 -17.91
N GLN A 278 -20.89 -11.02 -18.02
CA GLN A 278 -21.81 -11.56 -17.01
C GLN A 278 -21.09 -11.88 -15.70
N ALA A 279 -19.87 -12.42 -15.77
CA ALA A 279 -19.04 -12.67 -14.59
C ALA A 279 -18.72 -11.38 -13.84
N TYR A 280 -18.31 -10.34 -14.57
CA TYR A 280 -17.93 -9.05 -14.04
C TYR A 280 -19.10 -8.25 -13.44
N ALA A 281 -20.35 -8.64 -13.69
CA ALA A 281 -21.50 -8.09 -12.97
C ALA A 281 -21.45 -8.37 -11.45
N SER A 282 -20.64 -9.37 -11.02
CA SER A 282 -20.38 -9.67 -9.60
C SER A 282 -19.06 -9.11 -9.09
N LEU A 283 -18.26 -8.48 -9.94
CA LEU A 283 -16.97 -7.87 -9.58
C LEU A 283 -17.16 -6.38 -9.30
N ASN A 284 -16.72 -5.96 -8.12
CA ASN A 284 -16.77 -4.58 -7.67
C ASN A 284 -15.34 -4.06 -7.50
N THR A 285 -15.13 -2.77 -7.72
CA THR A 285 -13.79 -2.17 -7.61
C THR A 285 -13.78 -1.11 -6.52
N VAL A 286 -12.86 -1.23 -5.56
CA VAL A 286 -12.55 -0.18 -4.61
C VAL A 286 -11.40 0.66 -5.16
N THR A 287 -11.66 1.96 -5.33
CA THR A 287 -10.70 2.93 -5.88
C THR A 287 -10.71 4.22 -5.07
N LEU A 288 -9.74 5.11 -5.31
CA LEU A 288 -9.72 6.43 -4.68
C LEU A 288 -10.87 7.30 -5.20
N LEU A 289 -11.56 7.98 -4.28
CA LEU A 289 -12.53 9.02 -4.65
C LEU A 289 -11.77 10.21 -5.25
N ARG A 290 -12.09 10.57 -6.49
CA ARG A 290 -11.53 11.73 -7.17
C ARG A 290 -12.56 12.86 -7.21
N THR A 291 -12.19 13.99 -6.65
CA THR A 291 -12.90 15.26 -6.82
C THR A 291 -12.11 16.09 -7.83
N VAL A 292 -12.79 16.56 -8.87
CA VAL A 292 -12.17 17.41 -9.89
C VAL A 292 -12.56 18.86 -9.60
N LYS A 293 -11.56 19.68 -9.26
CA LYS A 293 -11.72 21.14 -9.13
C LYS A 293 -11.15 21.83 -10.37
N PRO A 294 -11.60 23.03 -10.74
CA PRO A 294 -11.03 23.76 -11.88
C PRO A 294 -9.52 24.00 -11.76
N GLU A 295 -9.01 24.23 -10.54
CA GLU A 295 -7.58 24.40 -10.27
C GLU A 295 -6.80 23.13 -10.59
N PHE A 296 -7.37 21.95 -10.35
CA PHE A 296 -6.78 20.67 -10.68
C PHE A 296 -6.67 20.45 -12.20
N GLU A 297 -7.68 20.89 -12.96
CA GLU A 297 -7.64 20.80 -14.43
C GLU A 297 -6.47 21.62 -14.99
N ASN A 298 -6.30 22.88 -14.54
CA ASN A 298 -5.20 23.72 -14.92
C ASN A 298 -3.84 23.13 -14.55
N PHE A 299 -3.74 22.59 -13.33
CA PHE A 299 -2.53 21.89 -12.86
C PHE A 299 -2.22 20.68 -13.75
N SER A 300 -3.22 19.86 -14.06
CA SER A 300 -3.05 18.67 -14.90
C SER A 300 -2.55 19.03 -16.31
N ILE A 301 -3.10 20.09 -16.92
CA ILE A 301 -2.66 20.59 -18.21
C ILE A 301 -1.19 21.05 -18.12
N GLU A 302 -0.82 21.81 -17.09
CA GLU A 302 0.55 22.31 -16.93
C GLU A 302 1.54 21.17 -16.69
N MET A 303 1.17 20.15 -15.90
CA MET A 303 2.01 18.94 -15.72
C MET A 303 2.25 18.22 -17.04
N THR A 304 1.18 17.99 -17.82
CA THR A 304 1.28 17.35 -19.13
C THR A 304 2.19 18.14 -20.08
N GLN A 305 2.01 19.45 -20.15
CA GLN A 305 2.83 20.32 -21.01
C GLN A 305 4.30 20.33 -20.59
N THR A 306 4.56 20.36 -19.28
CA THR A 306 5.94 20.35 -18.75
C THR A 306 6.64 19.04 -19.07
N VAL A 307 5.99 17.90 -18.90
CA VAL A 307 6.57 16.58 -19.21
C VAL A 307 6.83 16.44 -20.72
N VAL A 308 5.87 16.82 -21.55
CA VAL A 308 6.03 16.81 -23.02
C VAL A 308 7.18 17.72 -23.47
N GLY A 309 7.30 18.91 -22.85
CA GLY A 309 8.38 19.86 -23.15
C GLY A 309 9.79 19.36 -22.78
N THR A 310 9.92 18.37 -21.90
CA THR A 310 11.22 17.74 -21.56
C THR A 310 11.71 16.72 -22.57
N GLY A 311 10.93 16.42 -23.63
CA GLY A 311 11.33 15.48 -24.68
C GLY A 311 11.33 14.01 -24.26
N LEU A 312 10.61 13.64 -23.19
CA LEU A 312 10.45 12.27 -22.71
C LEU A 312 9.46 11.50 -23.61
N TYR A 313 9.87 11.23 -24.84
CA TYR A 313 9.03 10.52 -25.84
C TYR A 313 8.75 9.06 -25.49
N ASP A 314 9.56 8.47 -24.60
CA ASP A 314 9.44 7.05 -24.22
C ASP A 314 8.36 6.80 -23.15
N CYS A 315 7.79 7.84 -22.58
CA CYS A 315 6.76 7.74 -21.55
C CYS A 315 5.45 8.35 -22.00
N LYS A 316 4.56 7.55 -22.57
CA LYS A 316 3.29 8.00 -23.16
C LYS A 316 2.30 8.60 -22.15
N ASP A 317 2.40 8.22 -20.87
CA ASP A 317 1.48 8.61 -19.82
C ASP A 317 2.11 9.41 -18.68
N CYS A 318 3.39 9.82 -18.83
CA CYS A 318 4.11 10.58 -17.79
C CYS A 318 3.48 11.94 -17.46
N GLY A 319 2.72 12.51 -18.38
CA GLY A 319 1.98 13.75 -18.15
C GLY A 319 0.70 13.59 -17.34
N ASN A 320 0.24 12.35 -17.12
CA ASN A 320 -0.99 12.12 -16.37
C ASN A 320 -0.76 12.33 -14.87
N VAL A 321 -1.61 13.14 -14.26
CA VAL A 321 -1.58 13.36 -12.83
C VAL A 321 -2.19 12.18 -12.10
N ASN A 322 -1.42 11.60 -11.18
CA ASN A 322 -1.83 10.51 -10.31
C ASN A 322 -1.67 10.91 -8.83
N MET A 323 -2.08 10.04 -7.90
CA MET A 323 -2.05 10.33 -6.47
C MET A 323 -0.66 10.69 -5.91
N PHE A 324 0.42 10.20 -6.53
CA PHE A 324 1.78 10.53 -6.11
C PHE A 324 2.16 11.95 -6.52
N VAL A 325 1.82 12.34 -7.74
CA VAL A 325 2.03 13.70 -8.28
C VAL A 325 1.27 14.72 -7.43
N GLU A 326 -0.02 14.45 -7.14
CA GLU A 326 -0.84 15.27 -6.25
C GLU A 326 -0.25 15.33 -4.84
N GLY A 327 0.12 14.16 -4.30
CA GLY A 327 0.64 14.03 -2.94
C GLY A 327 1.94 14.82 -2.73
N PHE A 328 2.88 14.77 -3.66
CA PHE A 328 4.12 15.54 -3.52
C PHE A 328 3.93 17.04 -3.70
N HIS A 329 2.98 17.48 -4.53
CA HIS A 329 2.56 18.87 -4.57
C HIS A 329 2.05 19.32 -3.18
N ASP A 330 1.12 18.54 -2.62
CA ASP A 330 0.46 18.85 -1.35
C ASP A 330 1.43 18.70 -0.15
N ALA A 331 2.47 17.86 -0.27
CA ALA A 331 3.54 17.74 0.72
C ALA A 331 4.32 19.03 0.91
N MET A 332 4.68 19.70 -0.19
CA MET A 332 5.34 21.01 -0.14
C MET A 332 4.46 22.06 0.54
N LEU A 333 3.18 22.05 0.23
CA LEU A 333 2.21 22.97 0.81
C LEU A 333 2.01 22.70 2.31
N LEU A 334 1.84 21.43 2.70
CA LEU A 334 1.67 21.02 4.10
C LEU A 334 2.87 21.44 4.94
N TYR A 335 4.10 21.20 4.44
CA TYR A 335 5.32 21.60 5.15
C TYR A 335 5.41 23.12 5.29
N ALA A 336 5.14 23.89 4.23
CA ALA A 336 5.16 25.35 4.28
C ALA A 336 4.17 25.91 5.31
N ILE A 337 2.97 25.34 5.39
CA ILE A 337 1.97 25.69 6.40
C ILE A 337 2.49 25.41 7.82
N ALA A 338 3.02 24.20 8.05
CA ALA A 338 3.50 23.77 9.36
C ALA A 338 4.73 24.58 9.82
N LEU A 339 5.67 24.84 8.91
CA LEU A 339 6.85 25.67 9.18
C LEU A 339 6.45 27.11 9.52
N HIS A 340 5.57 27.72 8.73
CA HIS A 340 5.06 29.07 8.99
C HIS A 340 4.42 29.16 10.39
N ASP A 341 3.60 28.17 10.75
CA ASP A 341 2.94 28.14 12.05
C ASP A 341 3.94 27.89 13.20
N ALA A 342 4.98 27.08 12.97
CA ALA A 342 6.07 26.87 13.93
C ALA A 342 6.86 28.18 14.17
N MET A 343 7.28 28.85 13.10
CA MET A 343 8.04 30.09 13.18
C MET A 343 7.25 31.24 13.82
N LYS A 344 5.93 31.33 13.49
CA LYS A 344 5.03 32.29 14.14
C LYS A 344 4.96 32.11 15.67
N ASN A 345 5.19 30.90 16.15
CA ASN A 345 5.23 30.55 17.57
C ASN A 345 6.66 30.56 18.14
N GLY A 346 7.65 31.15 17.43
CA GLY A 346 9.00 31.32 17.90
C GLY A 346 9.95 30.13 17.77
N TYR A 347 9.51 29.05 17.06
CA TYR A 347 10.36 27.92 16.79
C TYR A 347 11.17 28.11 15.50
N SER A 348 12.36 27.54 15.44
CA SER A 348 13.19 27.58 14.24
C SER A 348 12.89 26.44 13.30
N LYS A 349 13.27 26.55 12.02
CA LYS A 349 13.19 25.49 11.02
C LYS A 349 13.93 24.19 11.41
N LYS A 350 14.91 24.29 12.34
CA LYS A 350 15.64 23.12 12.84
C LYS A 350 14.88 22.30 13.87
N ASN A 351 13.74 22.79 14.37
CA ASN A 351 12.89 22.03 15.27
C ASN A 351 11.92 21.12 14.47
N GLY A 352 12.47 20.03 13.91
CA GLY A 352 11.69 19.11 13.09
C GLY A 352 10.55 18.44 13.85
N THR A 353 10.69 18.19 15.15
CA THR A 353 9.61 17.61 15.96
C THR A 353 8.41 18.55 16.03
N GLU A 354 8.62 19.84 16.26
CA GLU A 354 7.55 20.82 16.30
C GLU A 354 6.87 20.98 14.93
N ILE A 355 7.67 21.01 13.86
CA ILE A 355 7.14 21.13 12.50
C ILE A 355 6.30 19.89 12.17
N THR A 356 6.80 18.67 12.48
CA THR A 356 6.08 17.43 12.25
C THR A 356 4.73 17.40 12.98
N SER A 357 4.72 17.77 14.26
CA SER A 357 3.48 17.80 15.05
C SER A 357 2.43 18.76 14.47
N ARG A 358 2.86 19.85 13.83
CA ARG A 358 1.97 20.82 13.18
C ARG A 358 1.45 20.38 11.82
N MET A 359 2.03 19.35 11.22
CA MET A 359 1.47 18.71 10.02
C MET A 359 0.34 17.75 10.35
N TRP A 360 0.29 17.22 11.57
CA TRP A 360 -0.68 16.24 12.00
C TRP A 360 -1.96 16.88 12.55
N ASN A 361 -3.05 16.10 12.59
CA ASN A 361 -4.38 16.56 13.03
C ASN A 361 -4.80 17.89 12.37
N ARG A 362 -4.66 17.97 11.06
CA ARG A 362 -4.84 19.20 10.29
C ARG A 362 -5.59 18.94 9.01
N THR A 363 -6.41 19.90 8.62
CA THR A 363 -7.07 19.94 7.31
C THR A 363 -6.62 21.18 6.55
N PHE A 364 -6.35 21.04 5.27
CA PHE A 364 -5.96 22.14 4.38
C PHE A 364 -6.44 21.89 2.95
N GLU A 365 -6.44 22.92 2.12
CA GLU A 365 -6.77 22.80 0.70
C GLU A 365 -5.55 22.35 -0.09
N GLY A 366 -5.60 21.13 -0.65
CA GLY A 366 -4.64 20.59 -1.59
C GLY A 366 -5.02 20.88 -3.04
N ILE A 367 -4.25 20.36 -3.97
CA ILE A 367 -4.43 20.65 -5.41
C ILE A 367 -5.72 20.02 -5.97
N ALA A 368 -6.05 18.81 -5.56
CA ALA A 368 -7.25 18.09 -6.02
C ALA A 368 -8.47 18.37 -5.13
N GLY A 369 -8.30 18.89 -3.93
CA GLY A 369 -9.36 19.11 -2.96
C GLY A 369 -8.85 19.17 -1.53
N GLN A 370 -9.76 19.02 -0.58
CA GLN A 370 -9.44 19.07 0.83
C GLN A 370 -8.61 17.85 1.25
N VAL A 371 -7.52 18.10 1.95
CA VAL A 371 -6.63 17.09 2.53
C VAL A 371 -6.74 17.13 4.04
N SER A 372 -7.07 16.01 4.66
CA SER A 372 -7.18 15.88 6.10
C SER A 372 -6.16 14.88 6.63
N MET A 373 -5.30 15.33 7.53
CA MET A 373 -4.31 14.52 8.25
C MET A 373 -4.86 14.13 9.61
N ASP A 374 -4.73 12.88 9.97
CA ASP A 374 -5.13 12.40 11.29
C ASP A 374 -4.09 12.74 12.39
N ILE A 375 -4.37 12.32 13.62
CA ILE A 375 -3.52 12.57 14.78
C ILE A 375 -2.16 11.84 14.70
N ASN A 376 -2.03 10.86 13.82
CA ASN A 376 -0.81 10.09 13.59
C ASN A 376 -0.03 10.58 12.35
N GLY A 377 -0.50 11.64 11.70
CA GLY A 377 0.13 12.15 10.48
C GLY A 377 -0.12 11.30 9.24
N ASP A 378 -1.21 10.55 9.23
CA ASP A 378 -1.67 9.78 8.09
C ASP A 378 -2.87 10.49 7.44
N ARG A 379 -2.88 10.56 6.10
CA ARG A 379 -4.01 11.16 5.37
C ARG A 379 -5.25 10.29 5.50
N ASN A 380 -6.37 10.89 5.90
CA ASN A 380 -7.67 10.26 5.78
C ASN A 380 -8.02 10.14 4.30
N GLY A 381 -8.30 8.93 3.85
CA GLY A 381 -8.62 8.65 2.46
C GLY A 381 -10.13 8.58 2.23
N ASP A 382 -10.56 9.11 1.11
CA ASP A 382 -11.90 8.92 0.60
C ASP A 382 -11.84 7.93 -0.56
N PHE A 383 -12.76 6.96 -0.58
CA PHE A 383 -12.77 5.88 -1.55
C PHE A 383 -14.13 5.73 -2.21
N SER A 384 -14.13 5.26 -3.44
CA SER A 384 -15.33 4.95 -4.20
C SER A 384 -15.44 3.46 -4.43
N LEU A 385 -16.68 2.97 -4.33
CA LEU A 385 -17.04 1.64 -4.77
C LEU A 385 -17.68 1.73 -6.15
N MET A 386 -17.08 1.07 -7.12
CA MET A 386 -17.60 0.96 -8.48
C MET A 386 -18.21 -0.43 -8.70
N ALA A 387 -19.34 -0.47 -9.38
CA ALA A 387 -20.00 -1.71 -9.79
C ALA A 387 -20.55 -1.58 -11.22
N MET A 388 -20.78 -2.71 -11.86
CA MET A 388 -21.43 -2.74 -13.17
C MET A 388 -22.94 -2.49 -12.99
N THR A 389 -23.41 -1.28 -13.32
CA THR A 389 -24.80 -0.87 -13.17
C THR A 389 -25.67 -1.30 -14.36
N ASN A 390 -25.07 -1.40 -15.53
CA ASN A 390 -25.72 -1.91 -16.73
C ASN A 390 -24.96 -3.12 -17.29
N VAL A 391 -25.50 -4.30 -17.04
CA VAL A 391 -24.88 -5.57 -17.47
C VAL A 391 -24.93 -5.75 -18.99
N GLU A 392 -25.97 -5.23 -19.68
CA GLU A 392 -26.07 -5.35 -21.14
C GLU A 392 -25.01 -4.51 -21.85
N ALA A 393 -24.81 -3.28 -21.38
CA ALA A 393 -23.76 -2.39 -21.90
C ALA A 393 -22.37 -2.70 -21.31
N GLY A 394 -22.29 -3.38 -20.16
CA GLY A 394 -21.06 -3.65 -19.44
C GLY A 394 -20.42 -2.39 -18.85
N THR A 395 -21.24 -1.41 -18.42
CA THR A 395 -20.76 -0.13 -17.91
C THR A 395 -20.67 -0.12 -16.38
N TYR A 396 -19.56 0.42 -15.89
CA TYR A 396 -19.30 0.60 -14.46
C TYR A 396 -19.57 2.04 -14.05
N GLU A 397 -20.17 2.19 -12.87
CA GLU A 397 -20.41 3.49 -12.25
C GLU A 397 -20.07 3.44 -10.76
N VAL A 398 -19.85 4.62 -10.17
CA VAL A 398 -19.69 4.73 -8.72
C VAL A 398 -21.06 4.50 -8.08
N VAL A 399 -21.14 3.54 -7.18
CA VAL A 399 -22.38 3.14 -6.50
C VAL A 399 -22.36 3.49 -5.01
N ALA A 400 -21.19 3.71 -4.43
CA ALA A 400 -21.05 4.17 -3.05
C ALA A 400 -19.73 4.90 -2.84
N ASN A 401 -19.69 5.77 -1.82
CA ASN A 401 -18.50 6.46 -1.38
C ASN A 401 -18.24 6.22 0.11
N TYR A 402 -16.99 6.07 0.46
CA TYR A 402 -16.51 6.07 1.84
C TYR A 402 -15.74 7.36 2.10
N PHE A 403 -16.05 8.04 3.20
CA PHE A 403 -15.42 9.28 3.63
C PHE A 403 -14.60 9.01 4.90
N GLY A 404 -13.27 9.05 4.80
CA GLY A 404 -12.37 8.65 5.88
C GLY A 404 -12.36 9.60 7.08
N VAL A 405 -12.66 10.88 6.89
CA VAL A 405 -12.68 11.88 7.98
C VAL A 405 -13.70 11.53 9.05
N ASN A 406 -14.90 11.14 8.64
CA ASN A 406 -16.00 10.81 9.53
C ASN A 406 -16.39 9.32 9.51
N ARG A 407 -15.61 8.49 8.80
CA ARG A 407 -15.80 7.04 8.65
C ARG A 407 -17.21 6.67 8.19
N THR A 408 -17.75 7.44 7.25
CA THR A 408 -19.12 7.22 6.76
C THR A 408 -19.11 6.56 5.39
N PHE A 409 -19.88 5.50 5.25
CA PHE A 409 -20.17 4.82 3.99
C PHE A 409 -21.54 5.29 3.48
N ARG A 410 -21.58 5.84 2.25
CA ARG A 410 -22.80 6.38 1.64
C ARG A 410 -23.08 5.70 0.32
N LEU A 411 -24.26 5.11 0.22
CA LEU A 411 -24.79 4.61 -1.04
C LEU A 411 -25.24 5.76 -1.93
N LEU A 412 -25.02 5.64 -3.23
CA LEU A 412 -25.48 6.56 -4.25
C LEU A 412 -26.78 6.08 -4.89
N PRO A 413 -27.55 6.95 -5.59
CA PRO A 413 -28.79 6.56 -6.26
C PRO A 413 -28.62 5.46 -7.32
N THR A 414 -27.42 5.30 -7.86
CA THR A 414 -27.03 4.24 -8.80
C THR A 414 -26.89 2.86 -8.15
N PHE A 415 -26.93 2.81 -6.80
CA PHE A 415 -26.77 1.57 -6.05
C PHE A 415 -27.97 0.64 -6.20
N ASN A 416 -27.73 -0.61 -6.56
CA ASN A 416 -28.74 -1.64 -6.63
C ASN A 416 -28.56 -2.69 -5.51
N TYR A 417 -29.47 -2.70 -4.53
CA TYR A 417 -29.44 -3.64 -3.40
C TYR A 417 -29.51 -5.11 -3.82
N GLU A 418 -30.25 -5.44 -4.89
CA GLU A 418 -30.39 -6.84 -5.35
C GLU A 418 -29.04 -7.42 -5.80
N GLN A 419 -28.18 -6.58 -6.39
CA GLN A 419 -26.86 -6.98 -6.86
C GLN A 419 -25.91 -7.30 -5.68
N PHE A 420 -26.08 -6.65 -4.52
CA PHE A 420 -25.26 -6.80 -3.32
C PHE A 420 -25.88 -7.74 -2.28
N THR A 421 -27.06 -8.31 -2.56
CA THR A 421 -27.69 -9.29 -1.66
C THR A 421 -27.23 -10.69 -2.04
N LEU A 422 -26.55 -11.36 -1.11
CA LEU A 422 -26.16 -12.75 -1.30
C LEU A 422 -27.39 -13.66 -1.34
N LYS A 423 -27.57 -14.34 -2.45
CA LYS A 423 -28.62 -15.36 -2.64
C LYS A 423 -28.21 -16.60 -1.86
N GLY A 424 -28.98 -16.97 -0.84
CA GLY A 424 -28.76 -18.21 -0.11
C GLY A 424 -28.07 -18.09 1.24
N ARG A 425 -28.45 -17.07 2.02
CA ARG A 425 -28.07 -16.95 3.45
C ARG A 425 -28.50 -18.14 4.33
N HIS A 426 -29.22 -19.13 3.77
CA HIS A 426 -29.59 -20.38 4.43
C HIS A 426 -28.69 -21.52 3.90
N GLY A 427 -27.60 -21.77 4.62
CA GLY A 427 -26.74 -22.94 4.43
C GLY A 427 -25.42 -22.65 3.69
N ILE A 428 -24.43 -22.12 4.39
CA ILE A 428 -23.01 -22.14 3.99
C ILE A 428 -22.44 -23.58 3.97
N HIS A 429 -23.30 -24.56 3.87
CA HIS A 429 -22.98 -25.96 3.68
C HIS A 429 -23.66 -26.54 2.44
N SER A 430 -23.53 -25.89 1.28
CA SER A 430 -23.53 -26.68 0.05
C SER A 430 -22.13 -27.28 -0.05
N LYS A 431 -21.94 -28.41 0.60
CA LYS A 431 -20.77 -29.27 0.41
C LYS A 431 -20.53 -29.33 -1.10
N LEU A 432 -19.28 -29.03 -1.52
CA LEU A 432 -18.78 -29.53 -2.78
C LEU A 432 -19.38 -30.94 -3.01
N PRO A 433 -19.73 -31.33 -4.23
CA PRO A 433 -19.91 -32.74 -4.52
C PRO A 433 -18.63 -33.40 -3.99
N GLU A 434 -18.78 -34.13 -2.87
CA GLU A 434 -17.69 -34.92 -2.32
C GLU A 434 -17.09 -35.66 -3.48
N LYS A 435 -15.89 -35.23 -3.96
CA LYS A 435 -15.01 -36.17 -4.62
C LYS A 435 -14.90 -37.30 -3.61
N SER A 436 -15.66 -38.37 -3.81
CA SER A 436 -15.58 -39.54 -2.95
C SER A 436 -14.08 -39.80 -2.76
N CYS A 437 -13.63 -39.71 -1.51
CA CYS A 437 -12.29 -40.11 -1.15
C CYS A 437 -12.20 -41.65 -1.27
N GLY A 438 -12.54 -42.17 -2.45
CA GLY A 438 -12.17 -43.49 -2.87
C GLY A 438 -10.65 -43.43 -3.11
N LEU A 439 -9.90 -44.15 -2.30
CA LEU A 439 -8.52 -44.44 -2.59
C LEU A 439 -8.43 -44.84 -4.07
N GLY A 440 -7.77 -43.99 -4.88
CA GLY A 440 -7.58 -44.25 -6.30
C GLY A 440 -6.99 -45.67 -6.47
N VAL A 441 -7.30 -46.33 -7.57
CA VAL A 441 -6.89 -47.72 -7.86
C VAL A 441 -5.39 -47.93 -7.59
N SER A 442 -4.56 -46.92 -7.86
CA SER A 442 -3.11 -46.90 -7.55
C SER A 442 -2.77 -46.91 -6.06
N ALA A 443 -3.58 -46.20 -5.23
CA ALA A 443 -3.36 -46.18 -3.77
C ALA A 443 -3.84 -47.50 -3.14
N LEU A 444 -4.95 -48.06 -3.64
CA LEU A 444 -5.47 -49.36 -3.20
C LEU A 444 -4.47 -50.48 -3.55
N THR A 445 -3.91 -50.49 -4.76
CA THR A 445 -2.86 -51.45 -5.17
C THR A 445 -1.60 -51.28 -4.32
N GLY A 446 -1.20 -50.06 -3.99
CA GLY A 446 -0.05 -49.79 -3.10
C GLY A 446 -0.25 -50.37 -1.69
N VAL A 447 -1.45 -50.23 -1.10
CA VAL A 447 -1.77 -50.77 0.23
C VAL A 447 -1.80 -52.30 0.18
N ILE A 448 -2.37 -52.92 -0.86
CA ILE A 448 -2.40 -54.39 -1.03
C ILE A 448 -0.98 -54.95 -1.17
N VAL A 449 -0.16 -54.38 -2.08
CA VAL A 449 1.20 -54.81 -2.31
C VAL A 449 2.06 -54.61 -1.05
N GLY A 450 1.95 -53.45 -0.37
CA GLY A 450 2.64 -53.17 0.88
C GLY A 450 2.23 -54.13 2.01
N GLY A 451 0.96 -54.47 2.11
CA GLY A 451 0.45 -55.46 3.05
C GLY A 451 0.98 -56.88 2.81
N VAL A 452 1.00 -57.32 1.56
CA VAL A 452 1.56 -58.65 1.18
C VAL A 452 3.06 -58.69 1.44
N LEU A 453 3.82 -57.67 1.05
CA LEU A 453 5.28 -57.61 1.34
C LEU A 453 5.57 -57.59 2.83
N GLY A 454 4.78 -56.83 3.64
CA GLY A 454 4.88 -56.81 5.08
C GLY A 454 4.62 -58.20 5.72
N ALA A 455 3.62 -58.90 5.25
CA ALA A 455 3.28 -60.27 5.70
C ALA A 455 4.43 -61.25 5.36
N VAL A 456 4.94 -61.18 4.15
CA VAL A 456 6.12 -62.01 3.74
C VAL A 456 7.34 -61.74 4.60
N MET A 457 7.62 -60.50 4.89
CA MET A 457 8.76 -60.09 5.76
C MET A 457 8.54 -60.58 7.20
N LEU A 458 7.33 -60.53 7.74
CA LEU A 458 7.02 -61.04 9.09
C LEU A 458 7.16 -62.57 9.12
N ILE A 459 6.70 -63.29 8.09
CA ILE A 459 6.88 -64.77 7.97
C ILE A 459 8.36 -65.13 7.85
N ALA A 460 9.12 -64.42 7.01
CA ALA A 460 10.55 -64.61 6.87
C ALA A 460 11.29 -64.37 8.19
N PHE A 461 10.93 -63.29 8.90
CA PHE A 461 11.49 -62.96 10.23
C PHE A 461 11.15 -64.05 11.28
N TYR A 462 9.93 -64.57 11.27
CA TYR A 462 9.49 -65.67 12.14
C TYR A 462 10.31 -66.92 11.90
N PHE A 463 10.52 -67.31 10.62
CA PHE A 463 11.36 -68.48 10.26
C PHE A 463 12.83 -68.24 10.59
N PHE A 464 13.35 -67.05 10.39
CA PHE A 464 14.72 -66.68 10.76
C PHE A 464 14.93 -66.77 12.28
N ARG A 465 13.97 -66.23 13.07
CA ARG A 465 13.99 -66.32 14.53
C ARG A 465 13.85 -67.75 15.05
N LYS A 466 13.09 -68.60 14.38
CA LYS A 466 12.90 -69.98 14.73
C LYS A 466 14.14 -70.83 14.41
N ASN A 467 14.84 -70.58 13.32
CA ASN A 467 15.98 -71.36 12.86
C ASN A 467 17.35 -70.84 13.29
N TYR A 468 17.44 -69.57 13.68
CA TYR A 468 18.68 -68.96 14.12
C TYR A 468 18.54 -68.44 15.57
N ARG A 469 19.07 -69.18 16.54
CA ARG A 469 19.29 -68.65 17.88
C ARG A 469 20.49 -67.68 17.85
N ILE A 470 20.21 -66.39 17.86
CA ILE A 470 21.25 -65.38 17.98
C ILE A 470 21.61 -65.26 19.45
N THR A 471 22.83 -65.78 19.79
CA THR A 471 23.44 -65.60 21.11
C THR A 471 24.07 -64.19 21.16
N ILE A 472 23.43 -63.28 21.86
CA ILE A 472 24.00 -61.95 22.11
C ILE A 472 25.03 -62.10 23.25
N GLN A 473 26.34 -62.17 22.96
CA GLN A 473 27.41 -61.95 23.93
C GLN A 473 27.50 -60.44 24.25
N ARG A 474 27.06 -60.10 25.46
CA ARG A 474 27.32 -58.75 26.04
C ARG A 474 28.84 -58.67 26.33
N ARG A 475 29.55 -57.88 25.57
CA ARG A 475 30.93 -57.46 25.84
C ARG A 475 30.86 -56.19 26.71
N THR A 476 30.96 -56.38 28.05
CA THR A 476 31.28 -55.30 28.99
C THR A 476 32.75 -54.90 28.76
N ARG A 477 32.97 -53.63 28.38
CA ARG A 477 34.29 -53.01 28.58
C ARG A 477 34.05 -51.58 29.02
N GLY A 478 34.44 -51.32 30.28
CA GLY A 478 34.48 -50.02 30.88
C GLY A 478 35.54 -49.13 30.25
N GLY A 479 35.51 -47.87 30.48
CA GLY A 479 36.49 -46.88 30.14
C GLY A 479 35.88 -45.52 29.87
N GLU A 480 35.90 -44.77 30.87
CA GLU A 480 35.97 -43.33 31.12
C GLU A 480 36.26 -42.37 29.96
N HIS A 481 35.74 -41.19 30.21
CA HIS A 481 36.16 -39.81 29.86
C HIS A 481 35.62 -39.17 28.58
N ASP A 482 34.79 -38.19 28.77
CA ASP A 482 34.99 -36.73 28.73
C ASP A 482 34.42 -35.97 27.48
N SER A 483 33.83 -34.83 27.85
CA SER A 483 33.52 -33.64 27.04
C SER A 483 32.50 -33.80 25.91
N GLY A 484 31.31 -33.24 26.03
CA GLY A 484 31.07 -31.79 26.18
C GLY A 484 30.72 -31.16 24.86
N LYS A 485 29.50 -30.65 24.77
CA LYS A 485 29.04 -29.69 23.74
C LYS A 485 28.78 -30.24 22.33
N HIS A 486 27.52 -30.31 22.05
CA HIS A 486 26.82 -29.88 20.84
C HIS A 486 25.50 -30.64 20.68
N ARG A 487 24.46 -30.14 21.38
CA ARG A 487 23.08 -30.48 21.00
C ARG A 487 22.14 -29.44 21.56
N GLN A 488 22.16 -28.28 20.90
CA GLN A 488 21.10 -27.29 21.04
C GLN A 488 21.18 -26.35 19.85
N LEU A 489 20.59 -26.72 18.74
CA LEU A 489 20.29 -25.85 17.60
C LEU A 489 19.44 -26.67 16.59
N ARG A 490 18.19 -26.90 16.91
CA ARG A 490 17.18 -27.32 15.92
C ARG A 490 15.78 -27.41 16.50
N GLU A 491 15.28 -26.29 17.01
CA GLU A 491 13.85 -26.15 17.31
C GLU A 491 13.34 -24.70 17.33
N ASP A 492 14.02 -23.74 16.69
CA ASP A 492 13.53 -22.36 16.63
C ASP A 492 13.49 -21.82 15.18
N SER A 493 12.86 -22.56 14.28
CA SER A 493 12.72 -22.12 12.88
C SER A 493 11.31 -22.25 12.31
N ILE A 494 10.27 -22.06 13.11
CA ILE A 494 8.87 -21.98 12.58
C ILE A 494 8.06 -20.94 13.38
N ARG A 495 8.64 -19.83 13.81
CA ARG A 495 7.85 -18.74 14.44
C ARG A 495 8.41 -17.34 14.23
N SER A 496 8.84 -17.03 13.01
CA SER A 496 9.29 -15.66 12.71
C SER A 496 9.08 -15.23 11.27
N ASN A 497 7.85 -15.35 10.75
CA ASN A 497 7.53 -14.74 9.45
C ASN A 497 6.48 -13.62 9.53
N PHE A 498 6.12 -13.13 10.71
CA PHE A 498 5.16 -12.03 10.83
C PHE A 498 5.60 -10.92 11.79
N SER A 499 6.89 -10.75 12.03
CA SER A 499 7.31 -9.68 12.93
C SER A 499 8.71 -9.20 12.63
N ALA A 500 8.94 -8.67 11.44
CA ALA A 500 10.05 -7.75 11.14
C ALA A 500 9.99 -7.31 9.66
N ALA A 501 9.27 -6.26 9.38
CA ALA A 501 9.54 -5.29 8.32
C ALA A 501 9.08 -3.91 8.81
#